data_d9864f42bd3f74372790573742c55f8d
#
_entry.id   d9864f42bd3f74372790573742c55f8d
#
_cell.length_a   1.000
_cell.length_b   1.000
_cell.length_c   1.000
_cell.angle_alpha   90.00
_cell.angle_beta   90.00
_cell.angle_gamma   90.00
#
_symmetry.space_group_name_H-M   'P 1'
#
loop_
_entity.id
_entity.type
_entity.pdbx_description
1 polymer ?
#
loop_
_entity_poly.entity_id
_entity_poly.type
_entity_poly.pdbx_seq_one_letter_code
_entity_poly.pdbx_strand_id
1 'polypeptide(L)'
;MKILFYADTVFGFGGVQRVLAVIAKALAKDNDVTILSTDTDENLSMYGYNESDIHFDYISYNGKKNLEYFTCKAISYLYKKVLPKNRFTARLYSYSFFRPSYKRQLISKINSGHYDTVVGVHAFLSLHLAAVRNRLNSKNVTAWMHNSYNALFDKENPYLPGLKSFFSNEMRGLEGIVVLSKSDERLF
;
A
#
# COMPACT_ATOMS: atom_id res chain seq x y z
N MET A 1 -4.14 -21.04 1.62
CA MET A 1 -3.11 -20.09 1.16
C MET A 1 -2.76 -19.13 2.29
N LYS A 2 -1.59 -18.52 2.24
CA LYS A 2 -1.18 -17.51 3.22
C LYS A 2 -1.30 -16.12 2.59
N ILE A 3 -2.19 -15.28 3.13
CA ILE A 3 -2.59 -14.00 2.55
C ILE A 3 -2.22 -12.87 3.50
N LEU A 4 -1.54 -11.84 2.99
CA LEU A 4 -1.27 -10.62 3.73
C LEU A 4 -2.07 -9.44 3.15
N PHE A 5 -2.82 -8.73 3.99
CA PHE A 5 -3.33 -7.41 3.69
C PHE A 5 -2.43 -6.35 4.34
N TYR A 6 -1.82 -5.51 3.51
CA TYR A 6 -1.07 -4.35 3.98
C TYR A 6 -2.00 -3.13 4.00
N ALA A 7 -2.36 -2.71 5.21
CA ALA A 7 -3.35 -1.65 5.45
C ALA A 7 -2.80 -0.58 6.42
N ASP A 8 -3.38 0.60 6.38
CA ASP A 8 -3.12 1.62 7.40
C ASP A 8 -4.19 1.54 8.52
N THR A 9 -4.93 2.54 8.81
CA THR A 9 -5.92 2.63 9.89
C THR A 9 -7.00 1.52 9.86
N VAL A 10 -6.69 0.35 10.39
CA VAL A 10 -7.59 -0.83 10.37
C VAL A 10 -8.71 -0.72 11.39
N PHE A 11 -8.41 -0.12 12.55
CA PHE A 11 -9.34 0.01 13.68
C PHE A 11 -10.10 1.34 13.72
N GLY A 12 -9.97 2.16 12.67
CA GLY A 12 -10.72 3.40 12.53
C GLY A 12 -12.10 3.22 11.87
N PHE A 13 -12.95 4.24 11.96
CA PHE A 13 -14.21 4.27 11.22
C PHE A 13 -13.98 4.64 9.75
N GLY A 14 -14.48 3.81 8.82
CA GLY A 14 -14.40 4.11 7.39
C GLY A 14 -14.92 2.99 6.51
N GLY A 15 -15.23 3.34 5.25
CA GLY A 15 -15.70 2.38 4.26
C GLY A 15 -14.65 1.34 3.90
N VAL A 16 -13.40 1.74 3.77
CA VAL A 16 -12.26 0.85 3.45
C VAL A 16 -12.06 -0.17 4.56
N GLN A 17 -12.03 0.27 5.81
CA GLN A 17 -11.86 -0.56 6.99
C GLN A 17 -12.97 -1.61 7.12
N ARG A 18 -14.22 -1.18 6.91
CA ARG A 18 -15.37 -2.08 6.95
C ARG A 18 -15.30 -3.15 5.85
N VAL A 19 -14.96 -2.75 4.63
CA VAL A 19 -14.84 -3.69 3.50
C VAL A 19 -13.69 -4.65 3.71
N LEU A 20 -12.53 -4.15 4.17
CA LEU A 20 -11.38 -4.99 4.53
C LEU A 20 -11.79 -6.04 5.59
N ALA A 21 -12.47 -5.64 6.65
CA ALA A 21 -12.90 -6.56 7.71
C ALA A 21 -13.82 -7.67 7.18
N VAL A 22 -14.78 -7.32 6.33
CA VAL A 22 -15.70 -8.31 5.73
C VAL A 22 -14.93 -9.31 4.87
N ILE A 23 -14.07 -8.82 3.99
CA ILE A 23 -13.32 -9.68 3.06
C ILE A 23 -12.28 -10.51 3.80
N ALA A 24 -11.51 -9.92 4.73
CA ALA A 24 -10.51 -10.64 5.51
C ALA A 24 -11.14 -11.78 6.35
N LYS A 25 -12.26 -11.51 7.03
CA LYS A 25 -13.00 -12.53 7.79
C LYS A 25 -13.58 -13.63 6.90
N ALA A 26 -14.06 -13.30 5.72
CA ALA A 26 -14.54 -14.30 4.77
C ALA A 26 -13.41 -15.21 4.30
N LEU A 27 -12.24 -14.65 3.99
CA LEU A 27 -11.07 -15.40 3.53
C LEU A 27 -10.41 -16.21 4.65
N ALA A 28 -10.46 -15.74 5.90
CA ALA A 28 -9.88 -16.43 7.05
C ALA A 28 -10.53 -17.78 7.36
N LYS A 29 -11.73 -18.05 6.82
CA LYS A 29 -12.39 -19.35 6.98
C LYS A 29 -11.61 -20.50 6.34
N ASP A 30 -10.91 -20.24 5.24
CA ASP A 30 -10.23 -21.27 4.44
C ASP A 30 -8.75 -20.95 4.19
N ASN A 31 -8.25 -19.85 4.74
CA ASN A 31 -6.89 -19.38 4.51
C ASN A 31 -6.26 -18.82 5.81
N ASP A 32 -4.93 -18.82 5.85
CA ASP A 32 -4.17 -18.11 6.87
C ASP A 32 -4.08 -16.62 6.47
N VAL A 33 -4.82 -15.77 7.16
CA VAL A 33 -4.94 -14.34 6.86
C VAL A 33 -4.22 -13.51 7.90
N THR A 34 -3.32 -12.66 7.44
CA THR A 34 -2.63 -11.66 8.26
C THR A 34 -2.96 -10.26 7.77
N ILE A 35 -3.20 -9.33 8.70
CA ILE A 35 -3.28 -7.89 8.41
C ILE A 35 -2.03 -7.22 8.98
N LEU A 36 -1.20 -6.66 8.10
CA LEU A 36 -0.06 -5.82 8.47
C LEU A 36 -0.55 -4.37 8.53
N SER A 37 -0.77 -3.87 9.75
CA SER A 37 -1.29 -2.53 9.99
C SER A 37 -0.21 -1.51 10.33
N THR A 38 -0.47 -0.24 10.03
CA THR A 38 0.31 0.90 10.51
C THR A 38 -0.28 1.53 11.78
N ASP A 39 -1.39 1.00 12.30
CA ASP A 39 -1.98 1.44 13.55
C ASP A 39 -1.01 1.27 14.74
N THR A 40 -1.15 2.14 15.74
CA THR A 40 -0.38 2.06 16.99
C THR A 40 -1.21 1.46 18.12
N ASP A 41 -2.53 1.57 18.02
CA ASP A 41 -3.48 1.12 19.03
C ASP A 41 -4.36 0.01 18.45
N GLU A 42 -4.41 -1.11 19.16
CA GLU A 42 -5.18 -2.28 18.75
C GLU A 42 -6.59 -2.23 19.35
N ASN A 43 -7.60 -2.39 18.51
CA ASN A 43 -8.99 -2.50 18.93
C ASN A 43 -9.69 -3.66 18.18
N LEU A 44 -9.45 -4.88 18.63
CA LEU A 44 -9.99 -6.09 18.01
C LEU A 44 -11.51 -6.21 18.10
N SER A 45 -12.19 -5.47 18.99
CA SER A 45 -13.65 -5.43 19.01
C SER A 45 -14.25 -4.67 17.84
N MET A 46 -13.46 -3.77 17.23
CA MET A 46 -13.87 -3.06 16.03
C MET A 46 -14.12 -4.05 14.89
N TYR A 47 -15.25 -3.95 14.25
CA TYR A 47 -15.67 -4.83 13.16
C TYR A 47 -15.72 -6.35 13.52
N GLY A 48 -15.63 -6.73 14.80
CA GLY A 48 -15.67 -8.12 15.27
C GLY A 48 -14.43 -8.92 14.86
N TYR A 49 -13.26 -8.32 14.86
CA TYR A 49 -11.99 -9.02 14.60
C TYR A 49 -11.63 -10.03 15.69
N ASN A 50 -12.05 -9.78 16.95
CA ASN A 50 -11.87 -10.69 18.08
C ASN A 50 -12.59 -12.05 17.93
N GLU A 51 -13.52 -12.16 16.98
CA GLU A 51 -14.29 -13.37 16.67
C GLU A 51 -13.77 -14.07 15.40
N SER A 52 -12.55 -13.78 14.96
CA SER A 52 -11.99 -14.28 13.70
C SER A 52 -10.56 -14.79 13.87
N ASP A 53 -10.15 -15.74 13.03
CA ASP A 53 -8.80 -16.30 13.00
C ASP A 53 -7.84 -15.44 12.15
N ILE A 54 -7.94 -14.10 12.28
CA ILE A 54 -7.07 -13.16 11.58
C ILE A 54 -5.88 -12.82 12.48
N HIS A 55 -4.68 -12.96 11.93
CA HIS A 55 -3.46 -12.53 12.59
C HIS A 55 -3.18 -11.05 12.31
N PHE A 56 -2.76 -10.30 13.34
CA PHE A 56 -2.34 -8.91 13.19
C PHE A 56 -0.83 -8.79 13.38
N ASP A 57 -0.20 -8.04 12.51
CA ASP A 57 1.18 -7.59 12.64
C ASP A 57 1.24 -6.08 12.39
N TYR A 58 2.24 -5.42 12.96
CA TYR A 58 2.31 -3.97 12.95
C TYR A 58 3.62 -3.48 12.37
N ILE A 59 3.52 -2.42 11.57
CA ILE A 59 4.67 -1.72 11.04
C ILE A 59 4.63 -0.26 11.45
N SER A 60 5.59 0.16 12.26
CA SER A 60 5.63 1.53 12.75
C SER A 60 6.36 2.45 11.76
N TYR A 61 5.69 3.53 11.39
CA TYR A 61 6.34 4.63 10.70
C TYR A 61 7.13 5.47 11.71
N ASN A 62 8.42 5.20 11.84
CA ASN A 62 9.27 5.97 12.75
C ASN A 62 9.30 7.46 12.34
N GLY A 63 8.52 8.27 13.04
CA GLY A 63 8.29 9.69 12.74
C GLY A 63 9.47 10.63 12.98
N LYS A 64 10.63 10.13 13.44
CA LYS A 64 11.80 10.96 13.74
C LYS A 64 12.26 11.71 12.48
N LYS A 65 12.42 13.03 12.62
CA LYS A 65 12.95 13.92 11.58
C LYS A 65 14.48 13.79 11.58
N ASN A 66 14.98 12.79 10.88
CA ASN A 66 16.40 12.54 10.67
C ASN A 66 16.82 12.94 9.25
N LEU A 67 18.10 12.79 8.93
CA LEU A 67 18.65 13.09 7.60
C LEU A 67 17.89 12.36 6.49
N GLU A 68 17.55 11.10 6.70
CA GLU A 68 16.75 10.27 5.77
C GLU A 68 15.39 10.90 5.47
N TYR A 69 14.72 11.47 6.47
CA TYR A 69 13.46 12.19 6.27
C TYR A 69 13.63 13.42 5.38
N PHE A 70 14.65 14.23 5.65
CA PHE A 70 14.85 15.47 4.89
C PHE A 70 15.28 15.20 3.45
N THR A 71 16.12 14.20 3.22
CA THR A 71 16.52 13.79 1.86
C THR A 71 15.34 13.27 1.05
N CYS A 72 14.52 12.38 1.61
CA CYS A 72 13.32 11.89 0.95
C CYS A 72 12.33 13.02 0.63
N LYS A 73 12.14 13.97 1.56
CA LYS A 73 11.26 15.12 1.36
C LYS A 73 11.77 16.06 0.26
N ALA A 74 13.07 16.32 0.23
CA ALA A 74 13.70 17.15 -0.80
C ALA A 74 13.55 16.51 -2.19
N ILE A 75 13.87 15.23 -2.35
CA ILE A 75 13.71 14.51 -3.63
C ILE A 75 12.25 14.47 -4.05
N SER A 76 11.32 14.24 -3.11
CA SER A 76 9.89 14.25 -3.38
C SER A 76 9.41 15.62 -3.90
N TYR A 77 9.87 16.69 -3.29
CA TYR A 77 9.57 18.05 -3.73
C TYR A 77 10.10 18.31 -5.14
N LEU A 78 11.38 18.01 -5.38
CA LEU A 78 12.02 18.17 -6.69
C LEU A 78 11.28 17.36 -7.77
N TYR A 79 10.98 16.10 -7.51
CA TYR A 79 10.24 15.27 -8.45
C TYR A 79 8.85 15.84 -8.75
N LYS A 80 8.09 16.25 -7.73
CA LYS A 80 6.72 16.72 -7.92
C LYS A 80 6.64 18.10 -8.60
N LYS A 81 7.60 18.99 -8.34
CA LYS A 81 7.50 20.41 -8.72
C LYS A 81 8.47 20.88 -9.78
N VAL A 82 9.64 20.25 -9.91
CA VAL A 82 10.76 20.78 -10.70
C VAL A 82 11.17 19.85 -11.83
N LEU A 83 11.34 18.55 -11.53
CA LEU A 83 11.89 17.60 -12.48
C LEU A 83 10.88 17.19 -13.58
N PRO A 84 11.33 16.96 -14.82
CA PRO A 84 10.49 16.40 -15.88
C PRO A 84 9.98 15.01 -15.47
N LYS A 85 8.74 14.67 -15.87
CA LYS A 85 8.08 13.40 -15.53
C LYS A 85 8.43 12.32 -16.56
N ASN A 86 9.67 11.82 -16.51
CA ASN A 86 10.16 10.75 -17.38
C ASN A 86 10.55 9.50 -16.59
N ARG A 87 10.88 8.41 -17.31
CA ARG A 87 11.24 7.12 -16.69
C ARG A 87 12.47 7.21 -15.78
N PHE A 88 13.44 8.05 -16.11
CA PHE A 88 14.67 8.22 -15.33
C PHE A 88 14.37 8.91 -13.98
N THR A 89 13.67 10.05 -14.01
CA THR A 89 13.30 10.79 -12.79
C THR A 89 12.32 10.01 -11.93
N ALA A 90 11.40 9.24 -12.53
CA ALA A 90 10.51 8.32 -11.82
C ALA A 90 11.30 7.23 -11.09
N ARG A 91 12.29 6.61 -11.75
CA ARG A 91 13.18 5.62 -11.15
C ARG A 91 13.99 6.21 -9.99
N LEU A 92 14.53 7.41 -10.17
CA LEU A 92 15.24 8.12 -9.09
C LEU A 92 14.30 8.37 -7.90
N TYR A 93 13.07 8.80 -8.18
CA TYR A 93 12.08 9.05 -7.15
C TYR A 93 11.65 7.78 -6.40
N SER A 94 11.57 6.62 -7.06
CA SER A 94 11.17 5.35 -6.42
C SER A 94 12.09 4.95 -5.25
N TYR A 95 13.37 5.33 -5.30
CA TYR A 95 14.30 5.09 -4.19
C TYR A 95 13.97 5.90 -2.93
N SER A 96 13.35 7.06 -3.10
CA SER A 96 13.04 8.01 -2.01
C SER A 96 11.55 8.21 -1.77
N PHE A 97 10.69 7.52 -2.51
CA PHE A 97 9.23 7.65 -2.41
C PHE A 97 8.73 7.45 -0.96
N PHE A 98 9.31 6.50 -0.26
CA PHE A 98 9.17 6.36 1.18
C PHE A 98 10.51 5.98 1.81
N ARG A 99 10.68 6.20 3.12
CA ARG A 99 11.96 6.10 3.80
C ARG A 99 12.63 4.74 3.59
N PRO A 100 13.94 4.69 3.32
CA PRO A 100 14.70 3.45 3.21
C PRO A 100 14.61 2.54 4.43
N SER A 101 14.57 3.11 5.65
CA SER A 101 14.36 2.36 6.89
C SER A 101 13.01 1.63 6.90
N TYR A 102 11.94 2.33 6.53
CA TYR A 102 10.61 1.77 6.42
C TYR A 102 10.52 0.72 5.30
N LYS A 103 11.15 0.97 4.14
CA LYS A 103 11.25 -0.02 3.05
C LYS A 103 11.86 -1.33 3.53
N ARG A 104 13.00 -1.25 4.25
CA ARG A 104 13.67 -2.45 4.79
C ARG A 104 12.77 -3.20 5.75
N GLN A 105 12.09 -2.50 6.65
CA GLN A 105 11.16 -3.09 7.60
C GLN A 105 9.97 -3.77 6.90
N LEU A 106 9.35 -3.09 5.92
CA LEU A 106 8.24 -3.64 5.14
C LEU A 106 8.65 -4.91 4.39
N ILE A 107 9.77 -4.86 3.67
CA ILE A 107 10.29 -6.02 2.93
C ILE A 107 10.61 -7.18 3.89
N SER A 108 11.26 -6.91 5.02
CA SER A 108 11.60 -7.92 6.01
C SER A 108 10.35 -8.62 6.54
N LYS A 109 9.34 -7.86 6.95
CA LYS A 109 8.08 -8.41 7.48
C LYS A 109 7.33 -9.25 6.45
N ILE A 110 7.21 -8.77 5.22
CA ILE A 110 6.53 -9.51 4.15
C ILE A 110 7.29 -10.81 3.84
N ASN A 111 8.61 -10.74 3.67
CA ASN A 111 9.40 -11.89 3.27
C ASN A 111 9.52 -12.94 4.39
N SER A 112 9.62 -12.52 5.65
CA SER A 112 9.66 -13.46 6.79
C SER A 112 8.34 -14.20 7.01
N GLY A 113 7.23 -13.61 6.58
CA GLY A 113 5.92 -14.23 6.69
C GLY A 113 5.65 -15.30 5.63
N HIS A 114 6.43 -15.39 4.55
CA HIS A 114 6.27 -16.35 3.45
C HIS A 114 4.84 -16.38 2.86
N TYR A 115 4.29 -15.20 2.58
CA TYR A 115 2.94 -15.06 2.03
C TYR A 115 2.87 -15.46 0.56
N ASP A 116 1.83 -16.22 0.19
CA ASP A 116 1.52 -16.56 -1.20
C ASP A 116 1.04 -15.32 -1.95
N THR A 117 0.18 -14.53 -1.28
CA THR A 117 -0.43 -13.33 -1.84
C THR A 117 -0.31 -12.16 -0.87
N VAL A 118 0.08 -11.00 -1.39
CA VAL A 118 0.15 -9.73 -0.65
C VAL A 118 -0.76 -8.71 -1.34
N VAL A 119 -1.67 -8.12 -0.58
CA VAL A 119 -2.64 -7.14 -1.08
C VAL A 119 -2.39 -5.78 -0.44
N GLY A 120 -2.08 -4.78 -1.25
CA GLY A 120 -2.02 -3.38 -0.80
C GLY A 120 -3.41 -2.78 -0.73
N VAL A 121 -3.85 -2.42 0.46
CA VAL A 121 -5.17 -1.82 0.68
C VAL A 121 -5.09 -0.32 0.40
N HIS A 122 -5.82 0.14 -0.58
CA HIS A 122 -5.84 1.45 -1.24
C HIS A 122 -4.56 1.85 -2.01
N ALA A 123 -4.68 2.88 -2.84
CA ALA A 123 -3.69 3.26 -3.85
C ALA A 123 -2.29 3.60 -3.28
N PHE A 124 -2.22 4.28 -2.13
CA PHE A 124 -0.94 4.71 -1.57
C PHE A 124 -0.12 3.52 -1.04
N LEU A 125 -0.75 2.58 -0.33
CA LEU A 125 -0.08 1.38 0.17
C LEU A 125 0.24 0.40 -0.96
N SER A 126 -0.62 0.31 -1.95
CA SER A 126 -0.35 -0.44 -3.17
C SER A 126 0.89 0.10 -3.89
N LEU A 127 1.05 1.42 -3.94
CA LEU A 127 2.24 2.06 -4.51
C LEU A 127 3.52 1.77 -3.68
N HIS A 128 3.42 1.62 -2.36
CA HIS A 128 4.53 1.14 -1.54
C HIS A 128 4.96 -0.27 -1.96
N LEU A 129 4.00 -1.20 -2.13
CA LEU A 129 4.29 -2.57 -2.57
C LEU A 129 4.90 -2.59 -3.97
N ALA A 130 4.33 -1.83 -4.90
CA ALA A 130 4.85 -1.71 -6.26
C ALA A 130 6.31 -1.23 -6.28
N ALA A 131 6.64 -0.21 -5.50
CA ALA A 131 8.00 0.34 -5.42
C ALA A 131 9.04 -0.63 -4.81
N VAL A 132 8.61 -1.71 -4.19
CA VAL A 132 9.50 -2.75 -3.62
C VAL A 132 9.27 -4.14 -4.21
N ARG A 133 8.37 -4.26 -5.20
CA ARG A 133 7.91 -5.55 -5.74
C ARG A 133 9.05 -6.52 -6.08
N ASN A 134 10.08 -6.04 -6.73
CA ASN A 134 11.25 -6.83 -7.14
C ASN A 134 12.11 -7.37 -5.97
N ARG A 135 11.77 -7.01 -4.75
CA ARG A 135 12.45 -7.45 -3.51
C ARG A 135 11.54 -8.32 -2.63
N LEU A 136 10.31 -8.54 -3.05
CA LEU A 136 9.34 -9.39 -2.35
C LEU A 136 9.37 -10.81 -2.91
N ASN A 137 9.39 -11.79 -2.00
CA ASN A 137 9.42 -13.22 -2.35
C ASN A 137 8.03 -13.79 -2.64
N SER A 138 6.96 -13.03 -2.34
CA SER A 138 5.58 -13.46 -2.58
C SER A 138 5.30 -13.64 -4.07
N LYS A 139 4.54 -14.68 -4.42
CA LYS A 139 4.21 -15.00 -5.82
C LYS A 139 3.29 -13.94 -6.42
N ASN A 140 2.28 -13.51 -5.67
CA ASN A 140 1.29 -12.54 -6.11
C ASN A 140 1.33 -11.30 -5.22
N VAL A 141 1.50 -10.14 -5.82
CA VAL A 141 1.37 -8.84 -5.13
C VAL A 141 0.36 -8.01 -5.89
N THR A 142 -0.76 -7.73 -5.26
CA THR A 142 -1.94 -7.12 -5.89
C THR A 142 -2.27 -5.78 -5.22
N ALA A 143 -2.64 -4.82 -6.03
CA ALA A 143 -3.21 -3.56 -5.57
C ALA A 143 -4.72 -3.67 -5.42
N TRP A 144 -5.28 -3.14 -4.34
CA TRP A 144 -6.72 -3.04 -4.15
C TRP A 144 -7.14 -1.57 -4.02
N MET A 145 -7.74 -1.04 -5.10
CA MET A 145 -8.15 0.35 -5.18
C MET A 145 -9.50 0.58 -4.52
N HIS A 146 -9.57 1.55 -3.62
CA HIS A 146 -10.80 1.99 -2.96
C HIS A 146 -11.25 3.38 -3.43
N ASN A 147 -10.53 3.97 -4.38
CA ASN A 147 -10.85 5.24 -5.00
C ASN A 147 -10.83 5.07 -6.53
N SER A 148 -11.71 5.81 -7.21
CA SER A 148 -11.68 5.86 -8.67
C SER A 148 -10.40 6.53 -9.17
N TYR A 149 -10.00 6.19 -10.39
CA TYR A 149 -8.86 6.80 -11.06
C TYR A 149 -8.94 8.34 -11.07
N ASN A 150 -10.12 8.88 -11.37
CA ASN A 150 -10.35 10.33 -11.36
C ASN A 150 -10.13 10.94 -9.97
N ALA A 151 -10.54 10.27 -8.90
CA ALA A 151 -10.31 10.75 -7.54
C ALA A 151 -8.82 10.77 -7.18
N LEU A 152 -8.03 9.84 -7.73
CA LEU A 152 -6.60 9.78 -7.47
C LEU A 152 -5.82 10.88 -8.19
N PHE A 153 -6.19 11.23 -9.45
CA PHE A 153 -5.32 12.00 -10.33
C PHE A 153 -5.94 13.23 -11.00
N ASP A 154 -7.23 13.21 -11.31
CA ASP A 154 -7.85 14.16 -12.24
C ASP A 154 -8.86 15.11 -11.57
N LYS A 155 -9.15 14.95 -10.29
CA LYS A 155 -9.95 15.92 -9.51
C LYS A 155 -9.16 17.20 -9.25
N GLU A 156 -9.87 18.28 -8.92
CA GLU A 156 -9.29 19.56 -8.50
C GLU A 156 -8.31 19.39 -7.32
N ASN A 157 -8.66 18.51 -6.35
CA ASN A 157 -7.81 18.11 -5.23
C ASN A 157 -7.61 16.59 -5.24
N PRO A 158 -6.66 16.08 -6.05
CA PRO A 158 -6.45 14.65 -6.17
C PRO A 158 -5.77 14.05 -4.94
N TYR A 159 -6.04 12.78 -4.64
CA TYR A 159 -5.39 12.08 -3.53
C TYR A 159 -3.89 11.85 -3.75
N LEU A 160 -3.44 11.72 -5.00
CA LEU A 160 -2.03 11.49 -5.36
C LEU A 160 -1.47 12.59 -6.28
N PRO A 161 -1.40 13.86 -5.81
CA PRO A 161 -1.01 14.98 -6.64
C PRO A 161 0.42 14.81 -7.17
N GLY A 162 0.59 14.96 -8.50
CA GLY A 162 1.88 14.89 -9.17
C GLY A 162 2.50 13.49 -9.23
N LEU A 163 1.77 12.43 -8.88
CA LEU A 163 2.25 11.05 -8.89
C LEU A 163 1.71 10.19 -10.02
N LYS A 164 0.85 10.70 -10.91
CA LYS A 164 0.21 9.94 -11.99
C LYS A 164 1.21 9.11 -12.81
N SER A 165 2.26 9.74 -13.35
CA SER A 165 3.28 9.04 -14.15
C SER A 165 4.09 8.02 -13.36
N PHE A 166 4.41 8.34 -12.10
CA PHE A 166 5.10 7.43 -11.21
C PHE A 166 4.23 6.22 -10.89
N PHE A 167 2.97 6.46 -10.52
CA PHE A 167 2.00 5.42 -10.23
C PHE A 167 1.82 4.45 -11.41
N SER A 168 1.54 4.97 -12.61
CA SER A 168 1.36 4.14 -13.81
C SER A 168 2.60 3.32 -14.17
N ASN A 169 3.81 3.82 -13.87
CA ASN A 169 5.04 3.09 -14.11
C ASN A 169 5.25 1.96 -13.09
N GLU A 170 5.07 2.24 -11.81
CA GLU A 170 5.32 1.26 -10.74
C GLU A 170 4.24 0.15 -10.71
N MET A 171 2.96 0.50 -10.91
CA MET A 171 1.85 -0.47 -10.86
C MET A 171 1.96 -1.59 -11.90
N ARG A 172 2.65 -1.36 -13.02
CA ARG A 172 2.93 -2.41 -14.02
C ARG A 172 3.79 -3.56 -13.49
N GLY A 173 4.45 -3.37 -12.38
CA GLY A 173 5.25 -4.42 -11.72
C GLY A 173 4.42 -5.35 -10.84
N LEU A 174 3.15 -5.07 -10.61
CA LEU A 174 2.25 -5.91 -9.83
C LEU A 174 1.55 -6.97 -10.69
N GLU A 175 1.17 -8.08 -10.07
CA GLU A 175 0.46 -9.18 -10.74
C GLU A 175 -1.02 -8.88 -10.98
N GLY A 176 -1.61 -7.90 -10.26
CA GLY A 176 -3.01 -7.52 -10.45
C GLY A 176 -3.37 -6.20 -9.80
N ILE A 177 -4.45 -5.62 -10.30
CA ILE A 177 -5.09 -4.43 -9.72
C ILE A 177 -6.59 -4.72 -9.61
N VAL A 178 -7.11 -4.70 -8.40
CA VAL A 178 -8.55 -4.80 -8.12
C VAL A 178 -9.12 -3.38 -8.06
N VAL A 179 -10.15 -3.12 -8.83
CA VAL A 179 -10.78 -1.80 -8.97
C VAL A 179 -12.27 -1.85 -8.63
N LEU A 180 -12.89 -0.69 -8.40
CA LEU A 180 -14.29 -0.59 -7.98
C LEU A 180 -15.30 -0.74 -9.12
N SER A 181 -14.90 -0.46 -10.35
CA SER A 181 -15.81 -0.40 -11.48
C SER A 181 -15.16 -0.76 -12.81
N LYS A 182 -16.01 -1.17 -13.80
CA LYS A 182 -15.55 -1.41 -15.17
C LYS A 182 -14.99 -0.17 -15.86
N SER A 183 -15.41 1.02 -15.47
CA SER A 183 -14.83 2.26 -15.99
C SER A 183 -13.41 2.48 -15.48
N ASP A 184 -13.14 2.14 -14.23
CA ASP A 184 -11.79 2.23 -13.65
C ASP A 184 -10.84 1.18 -14.24
N GLU A 185 -11.34 -0.03 -14.55
CA GLU A 185 -10.55 -1.11 -15.17
C GLU A 185 -9.85 -0.67 -16.47
N ARG A 186 -10.47 0.24 -17.21
CA ARG A 186 -9.89 0.78 -18.45
C ARG A 186 -8.86 1.88 -18.26
N LEU A 187 -8.82 2.45 -17.06
CA LEU A 187 -7.97 3.60 -16.74
C LEU A 187 -6.72 3.21 -15.95
N PHE A 188 -6.79 2.13 -15.16
CA PHE A 188 -5.66 1.55 -14.43
C PHE A 188 -4.88 0.55 -15.29
#